data_b85db6424413fd6ff569f3fa8c418c20
#
_entry.id   b85db6424413fd6ff569f3fa8c418c20
#
_cell.length_a   1.000
_cell.length_b   1.000
_cell.length_c   1.000
_cell.angle_alpha   90.00
_cell.angle_beta   90.00
_cell.angle_gamma   90.00
#
_symmetry.space_group_name_H-M   'P 1'
#
loop_
_entity.id
_entity.type
_entity.pdbx_description
1 polymer ?
#
loop_
_entity_poly.entity_id
_entity_poly.type
_entity_poly.pdbx_seq_one_letter_code
_entity_poly.pdbx_strand_id
1 'polypeptide(L)'
;MLLTFIVSKYVETISMVTLNCDMGESFGNWSFGDDEGIMPFVDFANIACGFHASDPSTMARTVKLAAKLGKRIGAHPSLPDKEGFGRRAMVLKPAELRECFVYQLGALSGFLRAEGLPMAHLKPRGIVYGMAAEDENLSIAIAQAAAIFNVPLFGMAGTAHEFAANKVGIPFIGEFFADLQYSPDGGLIIPRVQSAVDI
;
A
#
# COMPACT_ATOMS: atom_id res chain seq x y z
N MET A 1 -4.15 12.32 -1.17
CA MET A 1 -4.09 11.40 -0.02
C MET A 1 -5.32 10.51 -0.10
N LEU A 2 -5.10 9.20 -0.22
CA LEU A 2 -6.18 8.22 -0.40
C LEU A 2 -6.59 7.66 0.96
N LEU A 3 -7.85 7.84 1.34
CA LEU A 3 -8.45 7.24 2.53
C LEU A 3 -9.15 5.94 2.11
N THR A 4 -8.71 4.80 2.64
CA THR A 4 -9.21 3.49 2.22
C THR A 4 -9.81 2.72 3.41
N PHE A 5 -10.98 2.12 3.21
CA PHE A 5 -11.66 1.28 4.21
C PHE A 5 -11.26 -0.19 4.04
N ILE A 6 -11.11 -0.90 5.14
CA ILE A 6 -10.86 -2.35 5.18
C ILE A 6 -12.07 -3.06 5.77
N VAL A 7 -12.60 -4.05 5.04
CA VAL A 7 -13.63 -4.96 5.53
C VAL A 7 -12.98 -6.31 5.82
N SER A 8 -12.84 -6.66 7.09
CA SER A 8 -12.34 -7.98 7.50
C SER A 8 -13.49 -8.97 7.67
N LYS A 9 -13.42 -10.11 6.99
CA LYS A 9 -14.37 -11.22 7.05
C LYS A 9 -13.87 -12.32 8.00
N TYR A 10 -13.67 -12.07 9.28
CA TYR A 10 -13.54 -13.16 10.27
C TYR A 10 -14.00 -12.72 11.67
N VAL A 11 -14.88 -13.56 12.24
CA VAL A 11 -15.49 -13.58 13.59
C VAL A 11 -16.80 -12.81 13.70
N GLU A 12 -17.82 -13.55 14.14
CA GLU A 12 -19.14 -13.08 14.60
C GLU A 12 -18.99 -12.11 15.78
N THR A 13 -18.64 -10.88 15.51
CA THR A 13 -18.83 -9.73 16.41
C THR A 13 -18.49 -8.48 15.59
N ILE A 14 -19.49 -7.66 15.28
CA ILE A 14 -19.40 -6.30 14.72
C ILE A 14 -18.14 -6.12 13.83
N SER A 15 -18.27 -6.33 12.53
CA SER A 15 -17.15 -6.05 11.60
C SER A 15 -16.80 -4.56 11.70
N MET A 16 -15.79 -4.25 12.48
CA MET A 16 -15.28 -2.87 12.53
C MET A 16 -14.61 -2.58 11.19
N VAL A 17 -15.10 -1.55 10.51
CA VAL A 17 -14.39 -0.96 9.36
C VAL A 17 -13.18 -0.24 9.91
N THR A 18 -12.01 -0.54 9.35
CA THR A 18 -10.76 0.15 9.70
C THR A 18 -10.32 1.06 8.56
N LEU A 19 -9.63 2.14 8.90
CA LEU A 19 -9.13 3.11 7.94
C LEU A 19 -7.63 2.88 7.69
N ASN A 20 -7.24 2.95 6.43
CA ASN A 20 -5.82 3.04 6.06
C ASN A 20 -5.57 4.28 5.18
N CYS A 21 -4.36 4.81 5.24
CA CYS A 21 -3.95 5.96 4.45
C CYS A 21 -2.51 5.81 3.98
N ASP A 22 -2.26 6.28 2.76
CA ASP A 22 -0.93 6.35 2.16
C ASP A 22 -0.17 7.51 2.80
N MET A 23 1.05 7.26 3.28
CA MET A 23 1.83 8.19 4.10
C MET A 23 3.33 8.12 3.78
N GLY A 24 4.06 9.14 4.24
CA GLY A 24 5.50 9.24 3.99
C GLY A 24 5.82 9.49 2.52
N GLU A 25 4.94 10.16 1.79
CA GLU A 25 5.09 10.41 0.36
C GLU A 25 5.86 11.70 0.03
N SER A 26 6.36 12.44 1.03
CA SER A 26 7.32 13.54 0.85
C SER A 26 8.67 12.99 0.35
N PHE A 27 9.47 13.84 -0.29
CA PHE A 27 10.78 13.43 -0.82
C PHE A 27 11.75 14.62 -0.91
N GLY A 28 12.93 14.51 -0.34
CA GLY A 28 13.95 15.57 -0.36
C GLY A 28 13.41 16.89 0.20
N ASN A 29 13.36 17.91 -0.65
CA ASN A 29 12.84 19.24 -0.30
C ASN A 29 11.34 19.41 -0.59
N TRP A 30 10.69 18.41 -1.18
CA TRP A 30 9.26 18.47 -1.48
C TRP A 30 8.44 17.83 -0.35
N SER A 31 7.49 18.61 0.16
CA SER A 31 6.49 18.13 1.11
C SER A 31 5.22 17.74 0.35
N PHE A 32 4.69 16.56 0.66
CA PHE A 32 3.45 16.05 0.09
C PHE A 32 2.59 15.39 1.18
N GLY A 33 1.31 15.77 1.21
CA GLY A 33 0.37 15.30 2.24
C GLY A 33 0.55 15.99 3.60
N ASP A 34 -0.23 15.55 4.57
CA ASP A 34 -0.18 15.98 5.97
C ASP A 34 -0.20 14.75 6.87
N ASP A 35 0.93 14.08 6.96
CA ASP A 35 1.06 12.85 7.76
C ASP A 35 0.71 13.11 9.24
N GLU A 36 1.12 14.25 9.80
CA GLU A 36 0.88 14.58 11.21
C GLU A 36 -0.59 14.84 11.51
N GLY A 37 -1.29 15.54 10.58
CA GLY A 37 -2.72 15.85 10.73
C GLY A 37 -3.63 14.64 10.52
N ILE A 38 -3.25 13.69 9.66
CA ILE A 38 -4.10 12.56 9.27
C ILE A 38 -3.84 11.29 10.09
N MET A 39 -2.59 11.01 10.44
CA MET A 39 -2.22 9.77 11.12
C MET A 39 -3.01 9.47 12.40
N PRO A 40 -3.44 10.45 13.22
CA PRO A 40 -4.29 10.18 14.38
C PRO A 40 -5.60 9.47 14.05
N PHE A 41 -6.16 9.68 12.86
CA PHE A 41 -7.49 9.21 12.45
C PHE A 41 -7.50 7.85 11.75
N VAL A 42 -6.35 7.28 11.40
CA VAL A 42 -6.26 6.00 10.71
C VAL A 42 -5.84 4.87 11.64
N ASP A 43 -6.12 3.64 11.26
CA ASP A 43 -5.70 2.42 11.96
C ASP A 43 -4.39 1.87 11.39
N PHE A 44 -4.19 2.05 10.07
CA PHE A 44 -3.03 1.58 9.33
C PHE A 44 -2.38 2.72 8.55
N ALA A 45 -1.07 2.81 8.64
CA ALA A 45 -0.25 3.69 7.80
C ALA A 45 0.43 2.88 6.70
N ASN A 46 0.13 3.17 5.43
CA ASN A 46 0.78 2.57 4.27
C ASN A 46 2.00 3.43 3.93
N ILE A 47 3.20 3.03 4.34
CA ILE A 47 4.39 3.88 4.21
C ILE A 47 5.07 3.67 2.87
N ALA A 48 5.25 4.75 2.11
CA ALA A 48 5.97 4.78 0.84
C ALA A 48 7.42 4.31 1.00
N CYS A 49 7.89 3.47 0.07
CA CYS A 49 9.13 2.70 0.20
C CYS A 49 10.27 3.18 -0.70
N GLY A 50 10.23 4.43 -1.16
CA GLY A 50 11.36 5.08 -1.83
C GLY A 50 11.34 5.06 -3.35
N PHE A 51 10.54 4.22 -4.02
CA PHE A 51 10.52 4.12 -5.49
C PHE A 51 9.61 5.15 -6.15
N HIS A 52 8.38 5.33 -5.65
CA HIS A 52 7.47 6.37 -6.18
C HIS A 52 7.54 7.68 -5.39
N ALA A 53 7.85 7.58 -4.12
CA ALA A 53 7.93 8.68 -3.16
C ALA A 53 8.79 8.24 -1.99
N SER A 54 8.97 9.11 -0.99
CA SER A 54 9.80 8.86 0.17
C SER A 54 11.31 8.91 -0.11
N ASP A 55 12.06 9.00 0.96
CA ASP A 55 13.52 8.83 1.05
C ASP A 55 13.84 8.29 2.45
N PRO A 56 15.10 7.93 2.76
CA PRO A 56 15.44 7.34 4.06
C PRO A 56 15.04 8.23 5.25
N SER A 57 15.19 9.54 5.15
CA SER A 57 14.85 10.47 6.22
C SER A 57 13.34 10.60 6.41
N THR A 58 12.60 10.67 5.33
CA THR A 58 11.12 10.70 5.33
C THR A 58 10.58 9.40 5.91
N MET A 59 11.04 8.24 5.43
CA MET A 59 10.63 6.93 5.95
C MET A 59 10.87 6.83 7.46
N ALA A 60 12.06 7.23 7.93
CA ALA A 60 12.39 7.20 9.36
C ALA A 60 11.44 8.09 10.20
N ARG A 61 11.14 9.30 9.72
CA ARG A 61 10.21 10.22 10.42
C ARG A 61 8.80 9.66 10.47
N THR A 62 8.29 9.15 9.34
CA THR A 62 6.92 8.62 9.25
C THR A 62 6.77 7.35 10.09
N VAL A 63 7.76 6.44 10.10
CA VAL A 63 7.77 5.25 10.98
C VAL A 63 7.73 5.67 12.45
N LYS A 64 8.56 6.64 12.88
CA LYS A 64 8.56 7.13 14.26
C LYS A 64 7.25 7.79 14.66
N LEU A 65 6.64 8.56 13.76
CA LEU A 65 5.33 9.18 14.01
C LEU A 65 4.26 8.10 14.20
N ALA A 66 4.21 7.11 13.32
CA ALA A 66 3.26 6.01 13.40
C ALA A 66 3.46 5.17 14.68
N ALA A 67 4.71 4.89 15.05
CA ALA A 67 5.08 4.22 16.29
C ALA A 67 4.57 5.00 17.52
N LYS A 68 4.85 6.30 17.58
CA LYS A 68 4.40 7.19 18.66
C LYS A 68 2.87 7.19 18.84
N LEU A 69 2.13 7.08 17.73
CA LEU A 69 0.66 7.08 17.72
C LEU A 69 0.05 5.66 17.78
N GLY A 70 0.87 4.62 17.94
CA GLY A 70 0.42 3.23 18.06
C GLY A 70 -0.25 2.68 16.80
N LYS A 71 0.12 3.19 15.60
CA LYS A 71 -0.49 2.76 14.34
C LYS A 71 0.16 1.49 13.80
N ARG A 72 -0.64 0.66 13.11
CA ARG A 72 -0.12 -0.50 12.38
C ARG A 72 0.51 -0.03 11.08
N ILE A 73 1.73 -0.48 10.81
CA ILE A 73 2.53 0.03 9.69
C ILE A 73 2.68 -1.05 8.63
N GLY A 74 2.29 -0.74 7.40
CA GLY A 74 2.49 -1.59 6.24
C GLY A 74 3.36 -0.94 5.17
N ALA A 75 3.90 -1.79 4.30
CA ALA A 75 4.67 -1.35 3.15
C ALA A 75 3.75 -0.90 2.01
N HIS A 76 4.10 0.25 1.40
CA HIS A 76 3.42 0.80 0.23
C HIS A 76 4.37 0.90 -0.97
N PRO A 77 4.83 -0.25 -1.52
CA PRO A 77 5.76 -0.30 -2.62
C PRO A 77 5.10 0.02 -3.96
N SER A 78 5.90 0.53 -4.89
CA SER A 78 5.47 0.85 -6.24
C SER A 78 6.54 0.51 -7.28
N LEU A 79 6.24 0.83 -8.54
CA LEU A 79 7.21 0.88 -9.63
C LEU A 79 8.24 2.01 -9.40
N PRO A 80 9.46 1.91 -9.96
CA PRO A 80 10.50 2.93 -9.81
C PRO A 80 10.21 4.16 -10.69
N ASP A 81 9.17 4.89 -10.32
CA ASP A 81 8.61 6.03 -11.04
C ASP A 81 8.40 7.23 -10.11
N LYS A 82 9.49 7.80 -9.62
CA LYS A 82 9.44 8.93 -8.68
C LYS A 82 8.84 10.19 -9.32
N GLU A 83 9.19 10.48 -10.56
CA GLU A 83 8.68 11.66 -11.29
C GLU A 83 7.19 11.52 -11.64
N GLY A 84 6.73 10.31 -11.95
CA GLY A 84 5.31 10.02 -12.22
C GLY A 84 4.54 9.61 -10.97
N PHE A 85 5.17 9.65 -9.80
CA PHE A 85 4.53 9.30 -8.53
C PHE A 85 3.92 7.90 -8.52
N GLY A 86 4.57 6.96 -9.23
CA GLY A 86 4.08 5.58 -9.36
C GLY A 86 2.80 5.43 -10.20
N ARG A 87 2.48 6.43 -11.05
CA ARG A 87 1.23 6.44 -11.85
C ARG A 87 1.45 6.24 -13.36
N ARG A 88 2.71 6.12 -13.80
CA ARG A 88 3.05 5.78 -15.19
C ARG A 88 3.23 4.27 -15.31
N ALA A 89 2.51 3.64 -16.24
CA ALA A 89 2.65 2.21 -16.49
C ALA A 89 4.07 1.88 -16.97
N MET A 90 4.63 0.80 -16.42
CA MET A 90 5.93 0.25 -16.81
C MET A 90 5.77 -1.25 -17.04
N VAL A 91 6.39 -1.76 -18.08
CA VAL A 91 6.39 -3.20 -18.37
C VAL A 91 7.55 -3.84 -17.62
N LEU A 92 7.22 -4.59 -16.58
CA LEU A 92 8.17 -5.42 -15.82
C LEU A 92 7.77 -6.88 -15.94
N LYS A 93 8.77 -7.77 -15.98
CA LYS A 93 8.50 -9.19 -15.81
C LYS A 93 8.06 -9.47 -14.37
N PRO A 94 7.19 -10.48 -14.12
CA PRO A 94 6.75 -10.81 -12.75
C PRO A 94 7.92 -10.99 -11.76
N ALA A 95 9.00 -11.64 -12.17
CA ALA A 95 10.20 -11.80 -11.32
C ALA A 95 10.86 -10.46 -10.95
N GLU A 96 10.99 -9.54 -11.92
CA GLU A 96 11.54 -8.21 -11.68
C GLU A 96 10.65 -7.39 -10.74
N LEU A 97 9.32 -7.48 -10.92
CA LEU A 97 8.36 -6.84 -10.04
C LEU A 97 8.49 -7.38 -8.60
N ARG A 98 8.57 -8.70 -8.44
CA ARG A 98 8.78 -9.31 -7.12
C ARG A 98 10.05 -8.79 -6.45
N GLU A 99 11.16 -8.71 -7.17
CA GLU A 99 12.44 -8.22 -6.65
C GLU A 99 12.37 -6.73 -6.27
N CYS A 100 11.71 -5.90 -7.09
CA CYS A 100 11.42 -4.50 -6.76
C CYS A 100 10.64 -4.37 -5.45
N PHE A 101 9.65 -5.24 -5.21
CA PHE A 101 8.86 -5.22 -4.00
C PHE A 101 9.66 -5.72 -2.80
N VAL A 102 10.41 -6.83 -2.94
CA VAL A 102 11.29 -7.34 -1.88
C VAL A 102 12.30 -6.28 -1.43
N TYR A 103 12.91 -5.55 -2.36
CA TYR A 103 13.83 -4.46 -2.05
C TYR A 103 13.18 -3.37 -1.19
N GLN A 104 11.98 -2.92 -1.57
CA GLN A 104 11.24 -1.88 -0.88
C GLN A 104 10.75 -2.32 0.50
N LEU A 105 10.20 -3.54 0.62
CA LEU A 105 9.80 -4.11 1.90
C LEU A 105 11.00 -4.29 2.82
N GLY A 106 12.14 -4.73 2.27
CA GLY A 106 13.40 -4.85 3.00
C GLY A 106 13.87 -3.53 3.60
N ALA A 107 13.76 -2.44 2.83
CA ALA A 107 14.08 -1.11 3.29
C ALA A 107 13.20 -0.71 4.49
N LEU A 108 11.87 -0.79 4.36
CA LEU A 108 10.94 -0.46 5.44
C LEU A 108 11.15 -1.37 6.67
N SER A 109 11.39 -2.66 6.44
CA SER A 109 11.64 -3.63 7.53
C SER A 109 12.84 -3.24 8.40
N GLY A 110 13.88 -2.64 7.82
CA GLY A 110 15.02 -2.10 8.56
C GLY A 110 14.62 -1.00 9.54
N PHE A 111 13.81 -0.04 9.09
CA PHE A 111 13.30 1.06 9.92
C PHE A 111 12.32 0.57 11.00
N LEU A 112 11.43 -0.35 10.66
CA LEU A 112 10.51 -0.95 11.62
C LEU A 112 11.26 -1.70 12.73
N ARG A 113 12.29 -2.47 12.37
CA ARG A 113 13.13 -3.18 13.32
C ARG A 113 13.85 -2.23 14.28
N ALA A 114 14.29 -1.07 13.80
CA ALA A 114 14.94 -0.05 14.64
C ALA A 114 14.00 0.51 15.71
N GLU A 115 12.69 0.53 15.44
CA GLU A 115 11.64 0.95 16.39
C GLU A 115 10.98 -0.23 17.14
N GLY A 116 11.46 -1.47 16.96
CA GLY A 116 10.93 -2.67 17.61
C GLY A 116 9.52 -3.08 17.12
N LEU A 117 9.14 -2.70 15.90
CA LEU A 117 7.81 -2.92 15.35
C LEU A 117 7.80 -3.99 14.26
N PRO A 118 6.71 -4.79 14.15
CA PRO A 118 6.48 -5.66 13.01
C PRO A 118 5.92 -4.88 11.82
N MET A 119 6.12 -5.41 10.61
CA MET A 119 5.36 -5.00 9.43
C MET A 119 3.97 -5.60 9.47
N ALA A 120 2.92 -4.80 9.24
CA ALA A 120 1.53 -5.24 9.38
C ALA A 120 0.93 -5.77 8.08
N HIS A 121 1.33 -5.23 6.92
CA HIS A 121 0.76 -5.59 5.61
C HIS A 121 1.63 -5.10 4.46
N LEU A 122 1.29 -5.56 3.25
CA LEU A 122 1.73 -5.01 1.98
C LEU A 122 0.52 -4.49 1.22
N LYS A 123 0.57 -3.24 0.74
CA LYS A 123 -0.40 -2.62 -0.16
C LYS A 123 0.33 -2.07 -1.39
N PRO A 124 0.10 -2.57 -2.61
CA PRO A 124 0.69 -2.01 -3.82
C PRO A 124 0.25 -0.56 -4.05
N ARG A 125 1.11 0.26 -4.66
CA ARG A 125 0.88 1.69 -4.85
C ARG A 125 0.62 2.05 -6.31
N GLY A 126 -0.41 2.87 -6.55
CA GLY A 126 -0.61 3.55 -7.82
C GLY A 126 -0.98 2.62 -8.96
N ILE A 127 -0.33 2.81 -10.14
CA ILE A 127 -0.70 2.06 -11.35
C ILE A 127 -0.50 0.56 -11.20
N VAL A 128 0.51 0.11 -10.44
CA VAL A 128 0.76 -1.32 -10.26
C VAL A 128 -0.35 -2.00 -9.45
N TYR A 129 -1.07 -1.27 -8.61
CA TYR A 129 -2.25 -1.78 -7.93
C TYR A 129 -3.34 -2.18 -8.94
N GLY A 130 -3.70 -1.26 -9.87
CA GLY A 130 -4.68 -1.54 -10.91
C GLY A 130 -4.21 -2.63 -11.88
N MET A 131 -2.96 -2.55 -12.36
CA MET A 131 -2.38 -3.57 -13.25
C MET A 131 -2.43 -4.97 -12.63
N ALA A 132 -2.08 -5.09 -11.36
CA ALA A 132 -2.08 -6.37 -10.66
C ALA A 132 -3.50 -6.87 -10.34
N ALA A 133 -4.50 -6.00 -10.20
CA ALA A 133 -5.88 -6.43 -10.06
C ALA A 133 -6.41 -7.20 -11.28
N GLU A 134 -5.85 -6.92 -12.46
CA GLU A 134 -6.23 -7.52 -13.75
C GLU A 134 -5.28 -8.64 -14.21
N ASP A 135 -4.05 -8.72 -13.68
CA ASP A 135 -3.02 -9.68 -14.08
C ASP A 135 -2.61 -10.61 -12.94
N GLU A 136 -3.00 -11.89 -13.05
CA GLU A 136 -2.68 -12.91 -12.06
C GLU A 136 -1.18 -13.10 -11.84
N ASN A 137 -0.35 -12.98 -12.90
CA ASN A 137 1.10 -13.20 -12.77
C ASN A 137 1.77 -12.07 -12.00
N LEU A 138 1.35 -10.82 -12.24
CA LEU A 138 1.81 -9.67 -11.47
C LEU A 138 1.36 -9.77 -10.01
N SER A 139 0.08 -10.12 -9.78
CA SER A 139 -0.44 -10.32 -8.43
C SER A 139 0.26 -11.44 -7.69
N ILE A 140 0.55 -12.57 -8.34
CA ILE A 140 1.31 -13.68 -7.72
C ILE A 140 2.71 -13.21 -7.33
N ALA A 141 3.39 -12.43 -8.18
CA ALA A 141 4.70 -11.89 -7.88
C ALA A 141 4.68 -10.99 -6.63
N ILE A 142 3.64 -10.15 -6.51
CA ILE A 142 3.42 -9.29 -5.34
C ILE A 142 3.10 -10.13 -4.09
N ALA A 143 2.21 -11.10 -4.19
CA ALA A 143 1.86 -11.99 -3.08
C ALA A 143 3.09 -12.82 -2.60
N GLN A 144 3.94 -13.26 -3.52
CA GLN A 144 5.21 -13.92 -3.18
C GLN A 144 6.18 -12.99 -2.43
N ALA A 145 6.22 -11.70 -2.77
CA ALA A 145 7.00 -10.73 -2.01
C ALA A 145 6.42 -10.56 -0.58
N ALA A 146 5.09 -10.46 -0.43
CA ALA A 146 4.44 -10.40 0.88
C ALA A 146 4.72 -11.64 1.74
N ALA A 147 4.72 -12.84 1.13
CA ALA A 147 5.02 -14.11 1.80
C ALA A 147 6.41 -14.15 2.44
N ILE A 148 7.44 -13.56 1.80
CA ILE A 148 8.80 -13.48 2.35
C ILE A 148 8.82 -12.75 3.69
N PHE A 149 7.96 -11.75 3.87
CA PHE A 149 7.86 -10.93 5.09
C PHE A 149 6.76 -11.41 6.04
N ASN A 150 6.05 -12.50 5.71
CA ASN A 150 4.92 -13.06 6.48
C ASN A 150 3.82 -12.02 6.76
N VAL A 151 3.45 -11.22 5.76
CA VAL A 151 2.44 -10.19 5.89
C VAL A 151 1.24 -10.43 4.97
N PRO A 152 0.03 -10.01 5.36
CA PRO A 152 -1.14 -10.03 4.49
C PRO A 152 -0.98 -9.08 3.30
N LEU A 153 -1.70 -9.39 2.22
CA LEU A 153 -1.88 -8.52 1.06
C LEU A 153 -3.18 -7.72 1.22
N PHE A 154 -3.11 -6.39 1.13
CA PHE A 154 -4.25 -5.51 0.97
C PHE A 154 -4.53 -5.32 -0.53
N GLY A 155 -5.79 -5.49 -0.94
CA GLY A 155 -6.15 -5.38 -2.34
C GLY A 155 -7.66 -5.38 -2.57
N MET A 156 -8.07 -5.26 -3.83
CA MET A 156 -9.49 -5.33 -4.20
C MET A 156 -9.99 -6.77 -4.15
N ALA A 157 -11.07 -6.99 -3.41
CA ALA A 157 -11.75 -8.28 -3.36
C ALA A 157 -12.37 -8.63 -4.73
N GLY A 158 -12.41 -9.93 -5.05
CA GLY A 158 -12.92 -10.43 -6.31
C GLY A 158 -12.00 -10.22 -7.52
N THR A 159 -10.75 -9.79 -7.31
CA THR A 159 -9.75 -9.55 -8.36
C THR A 159 -8.58 -10.55 -8.30
N ALA A 160 -7.61 -10.39 -9.21
CA ALA A 160 -6.39 -11.19 -9.19
C ALA A 160 -5.58 -11.01 -7.89
N HIS A 161 -5.77 -9.93 -7.12
CA HIS A 161 -5.15 -9.77 -5.80
C HIS A 161 -5.58 -10.87 -4.82
N GLU A 162 -6.88 -11.10 -4.67
CA GLU A 162 -7.41 -12.14 -3.79
C GLU A 162 -7.03 -13.54 -4.28
N PHE A 163 -7.13 -13.79 -5.61
CA PHE A 163 -6.69 -15.04 -6.22
C PHE A 163 -5.22 -15.34 -5.89
N ALA A 164 -4.33 -14.36 -6.06
CA ALA A 164 -2.91 -14.53 -5.83
C ALA A 164 -2.58 -14.77 -4.36
N ALA A 165 -3.21 -14.05 -3.44
CA ALA A 165 -3.03 -14.27 -2.01
C ALA A 165 -3.43 -15.68 -1.60
N ASN A 166 -4.59 -16.16 -2.06
CA ASN A 166 -5.07 -17.52 -1.82
C ASN A 166 -4.12 -18.56 -2.43
N LYS A 167 -3.64 -18.34 -3.66
CA LYS A 167 -2.72 -19.26 -4.36
C LYS A 167 -1.36 -19.38 -3.68
N VAL A 168 -0.85 -18.26 -3.14
CA VAL A 168 0.44 -18.23 -2.42
C VAL A 168 0.29 -18.67 -0.96
N GLY A 169 -0.92 -18.65 -0.41
CA GLY A 169 -1.23 -19.07 0.96
C GLY A 169 -0.95 -17.98 2.00
N ILE A 170 -1.10 -16.72 1.64
CA ILE A 170 -1.01 -15.59 2.58
C ILE A 170 -2.41 -15.01 2.90
N PRO A 171 -2.60 -14.37 4.06
CA PRO A 171 -3.85 -13.71 4.36
C PRO A 171 -4.13 -12.58 3.37
N PHE A 172 -5.40 -12.44 2.98
CA PHE A 172 -5.90 -11.36 2.12
C PHE A 172 -6.84 -10.47 2.92
N ILE A 173 -6.71 -9.16 2.74
CA ILE A 173 -7.61 -8.17 3.33
C ILE A 173 -8.15 -7.30 2.21
N GLY A 174 -9.46 -7.44 1.96
CA GLY A 174 -10.16 -6.64 0.96
C GLY A 174 -10.32 -5.19 1.41
N GLU A 175 -10.04 -4.25 0.52
CA GLU A 175 -10.20 -2.82 0.75
C GLU A 175 -11.15 -2.17 -0.24
N PHE A 176 -11.69 -1.02 0.15
CA PHE A 176 -12.57 -0.19 -0.66
C PHE A 176 -12.10 1.27 -0.58
N PHE A 177 -11.99 1.93 -1.71
CA PHE A 177 -11.60 3.34 -1.82
C PHE A 177 -12.85 4.20 -1.82
N ALA A 178 -13.11 4.93 -0.73
CA ALA A 178 -14.28 5.77 -0.61
C ALA A 178 -14.16 7.11 -1.37
N ASP A 179 -12.94 7.48 -1.73
CA ASP A 179 -12.57 8.75 -2.38
C ASP A 179 -12.25 8.59 -3.87
N LEU A 180 -12.41 7.39 -4.44
CA LEU A 180 -12.20 7.11 -5.85
C LEU A 180 -13.48 6.60 -6.51
N GLN A 181 -13.53 6.75 -7.84
CA GLN A 181 -14.61 6.22 -8.66
C GLN A 181 -14.28 4.79 -9.13
N TYR A 182 -15.32 4.02 -9.34
CA TYR A 182 -15.26 2.69 -9.93
C TYR A 182 -15.95 2.68 -11.29
N SER A 183 -15.38 1.93 -12.23
CA SER A 183 -16.01 1.65 -13.51
C SER A 183 -17.20 0.68 -13.33
N PRO A 184 -18.12 0.59 -14.32
CA PRO A 184 -19.29 -0.29 -14.21
C PRO A 184 -18.97 -1.78 -14.00
N ASP A 185 -17.78 -2.21 -14.41
CA ASP A 185 -17.23 -3.57 -14.23
C ASP A 185 -16.45 -3.74 -12.92
N GLY A 186 -16.42 -2.70 -12.05
CA GLY A 186 -15.78 -2.73 -10.73
C GLY A 186 -14.30 -2.37 -10.73
N GLY A 187 -13.72 -1.99 -11.86
CA GLY A 187 -12.35 -1.51 -11.96
C GLY A 187 -12.15 -0.15 -11.28
N LEU A 188 -11.02 0.05 -10.63
CA LEU A 188 -10.69 1.29 -9.94
C LEU A 188 -10.20 2.36 -10.93
N ILE A 189 -10.81 3.54 -10.91
CA ILE A 189 -10.39 4.69 -11.72
C ILE A 189 -9.41 5.54 -10.91
N ILE A 190 -8.12 5.42 -11.24
CA ILE A 190 -7.05 6.18 -10.56
C ILE A 190 -6.70 7.42 -11.41
N PRO A 191 -7.07 8.64 -11.00
CA PRO A 191 -6.76 9.84 -11.75
C PRO A 191 -5.26 10.13 -11.74
N ARG A 192 -4.72 10.64 -12.86
CA ARG A 192 -3.32 11.08 -12.95
C ARG A 192 -3.02 12.28 -12.07
N VAL A 193 -3.99 13.16 -11.93
CA VAL A 193 -3.92 14.35 -11.10
C VAL A 193 -5.09 14.29 -10.14
N GLN A 194 -4.81 14.35 -8.86
CA GLN A 194 -5.85 14.40 -7.84
C GLN A 194 -6.43 15.82 -7.83
N SER A 195 -7.63 16.00 -8.34
CA SER A 195 -8.42 17.21 -8.08
C SER A 195 -8.91 17.17 -6.64
N ALA A 196 -9.10 18.35 -6.04
CA ALA A 196 -9.82 18.45 -4.79
C ALA A 196 -11.19 17.76 -4.96
N VAL A 197 -11.53 16.87 -4.03
CA VAL A 197 -12.85 16.25 -4.01
C VAL A 197 -13.81 17.37 -3.59
N ASP A 198 -14.75 17.72 -4.45
CA ASP A 198 -15.89 18.53 -4.06
C ASP A 198 -16.73 17.69 -3.06
N ILE A 199 -16.71 18.13 -1.79
CA ILE A 199 -17.50 17.51 -0.71
C ILE A 199 -18.90 18.13 -0.72
#